data_3af8a337a3b829f352ed2af20af79c67
#
_entry.id   3af8a337a3b829f352ed2af20af79c67
#
_cell.length_a   1.000
_cell.length_b   1.000
_cell.length_c   1.000
_cell.angle_alpha   90.00
_cell.angle_beta   90.00
_cell.angle_gamma   90.00
#
_symmetry.space_group_name_H-M   'P 1'
#
loop_
_entity.id
_entity.type
_entity.pdbx_description
1 polymer ?
#
loop_
_entity_poly.entity_id
_entity_poly.type
_entity_poly.pdbx_seq_one_letter_code
_entity_poly.pdbx_strand_id
1 'polypeptide(L)'
;GSSVSKGKSLFNILPLKNHQSISSIMPFPDNESEMKNYQIVFATAQGKIRKNSLEDFSSINTSGKIAMKLDNNDKIVGVKICKDDQDIILSTKLGKCIRFESKKLRVFKGRSSKGIKGIVLSPNDQIVSLSIIDNDKSKKNGKKSKDEQSELKAKEKFILSITENGFGKKTSHTEYRVTNRGGKGIIGIINSPRNGNISSSFPVYDGDEILISTNKGRVIRVAVKEIRTAGRNTQGVRIIKLTGEEKVVSADKIDDNLV
;
A
#
# COMPACT_ATOMS: atom_id res chain seq x y z
N GLY A 1 4.21 26.27 -1.45
CA GLY A 1 4.29 26.70 -2.86
C GLY A 1 2.89 26.75 -3.49
N SER A 2 2.70 27.55 -4.53
CA SER A 2 1.43 27.56 -5.27
C SER A 2 1.42 26.47 -6.33
N SER A 3 0.24 26.10 -6.84
CA SER A 3 0.06 25.08 -7.90
C SER A 3 0.79 25.44 -9.22
N VAL A 4 1.10 26.70 -9.43
CA VAL A 4 1.83 27.23 -10.60
C VAL A 4 3.32 27.49 -10.33
N SER A 5 3.80 27.29 -9.10
CA SER A 5 5.22 27.49 -8.78
C SER A 5 6.06 26.31 -9.28
N LYS A 6 7.27 26.61 -9.77
CA LYS A 6 8.24 25.55 -10.07
C LYS A 6 8.60 24.82 -8.77
N GLY A 7 8.42 23.51 -8.73
CA GLY A 7 8.80 22.67 -7.59
C GLY A 7 10.31 22.75 -7.32
N LYS A 8 10.70 22.51 -6.07
CA LYS A 8 12.13 22.32 -5.73
C LYS A 8 12.49 20.86 -5.94
N SER A 9 13.60 20.62 -6.64
CA SER A 9 14.11 19.26 -6.82
C SER A 9 14.53 18.68 -5.48
N LEU A 10 14.12 17.44 -5.18
CA LEU A 10 14.55 16.72 -3.99
C LEU A 10 16.05 16.45 -3.97
N PHE A 11 16.72 16.42 -5.13
CA PHE A 11 18.19 16.37 -5.23
C PHE A 11 18.88 17.60 -4.62
N ASN A 12 18.19 18.73 -4.54
CA ASN A 12 18.72 19.94 -3.90
C ASN A 12 18.55 19.92 -2.37
N ILE A 13 17.71 19.03 -1.85
CA ILE A 13 17.38 18.93 -0.41
C ILE A 13 18.08 17.72 0.20
N LEU A 14 18.18 16.63 -0.55
CA LEU A 14 18.73 15.36 -0.10
C LEU A 14 20.04 15.06 -0.83
N PRO A 15 21.07 14.50 -0.16
CA PRO A 15 22.35 14.13 -0.78
C PRO A 15 22.22 12.86 -1.62
N LEU A 16 21.34 12.90 -2.64
CA LEU A 16 21.09 11.78 -3.54
C LEU A 16 22.14 11.72 -4.65
N LYS A 17 22.61 10.51 -4.96
CA LYS A 17 23.46 10.26 -6.13
C LYS A 17 22.59 10.11 -7.39
N ASN A 18 23.14 10.43 -8.56
CA ASN A 18 22.42 10.45 -9.85
C ASN A 18 21.69 9.14 -10.23
N HIS A 19 22.08 8.00 -9.63
CA HIS A 19 21.46 6.70 -9.88
C HIS A 19 20.44 6.26 -8.81
N GLN A 20 20.23 7.11 -7.77
CA GLN A 20 19.28 6.82 -6.70
C GLN A 20 17.91 7.39 -7.03
N SER A 21 16.86 6.62 -6.72
CA SER A 21 15.47 7.03 -6.87
C SER A 21 14.76 7.01 -5.52
N ILE A 22 13.80 7.92 -5.35
CA ILE A 22 12.93 7.94 -4.17
C ILE A 22 11.80 6.93 -4.41
N SER A 23 11.66 5.98 -3.50
CA SER A 23 10.61 4.94 -3.57
C SER A 23 9.37 5.30 -2.74
N SER A 24 9.53 6.07 -1.67
CA SER A 24 8.43 6.45 -0.79
C SER A 24 8.78 7.72 -0.01
N ILE A 25 7.77 8.54 0.24
CA ILE A 25 7.83 9.70 1.16
C ILE A 25 6.73 9.48 2.18
N MET A 26 7.05 9.69 3.45
CA MET A 26 6.11 9.47 4.54
C MET A 26 6.38 10.48 5.66
N PRO A 27 5.36 11.24 6.10
CA PRO A 27 5.49 12.10 7.27
C PRO A 27 5.61 11.25 8.54
N PHE A 28 6.39 11.73 9.49
CA PHE A 28 6.42 11.19 10.84
C PHE A 28 5.42 11.94 11.73
N PRO A 29 4.99 11.35 12.86
CA PRO A 29 4.23 12.09 13.88
C PRO A 29 5.00 13.33 14.33
N ASP A 30 4.29 14.47 14.50
CA ASP A 30 4.90 15.74 14.92
C ASP A 30 5.51 15.65 16.32
N ASN A 31 4.94 14.82 17.19
CA ASN A 31 5.41 14.61 18.55
C ASN A 31 6.33 13.38 18.61
N GLU A 32 7.62 13.60 18.83
CA GLU A 32 8.62 12.52 18.96
C GLU A 32 8.27 11.53 20.08
N SER A 33 7.63 11.98 21.19
CA SER A 33 7.23 11.09 22.27
C SER A 33 6.19 10.03 21.86
N GLU A 34 5.46 10.26 20.79
CA GLU A 34 4.49 9.32 20.24
C GLU A 34 5.15 8.22 19.38
N MET A 35 6.37 8.45 18.88
CA MET A 35 7.05 7.51 17.98
C MET A 35 7.26 6.13 18.61
N LYS A 36 7.40 6.05 19.93
CA LYS A 36 7.50 4.78 20.68
C LYS A 36 6.27 3.87 20.55
N ASN A 37 5.11 4.46 20.22
CA ASN A 37 3.85 3.73 20.07
C ASN A 37 3.65 3.16 18.67
N TYR A 38 4.57 3.48 17.75
CA TYR A 38 4.48 3.08 16.36
C TYR A 38 5.67 2.22 15.93
N GLN A 39 5.40 1.39 14.94
CA GLN A 39 6.42 0.64 14.22
C GLN A 39 6.43 1.09 12.75
N ILE A 40 7.57 0.92 12.12
CA ILE A 40 7.75 1.14 10.70
C ILE A 40 7.97 -0.19 9.99
N VAL A 41 7.22 -0.42 8.92
CA VAL A 41 7.26 -1.67 8.12
C VAL A 41 7.80 -1.36 6.74
N PHE A 42 8.73 -2.17 6.29
CA PHE A 42 9.33 -2.14 4.95
C PHE A 42 8.96 -3.42 4.21
N ALA A 43 8.56 -3.30 2.94
CA ALA A 43 8.35 -4.44 2.06
C ALA A 43 9.22 -4.31 0.81
N THR A 44 9.78 -5.44 0.34
CA THR A 44 10.60 -5.49 -0.86
C THR A 44 9.89 -6.20 -2.00
N ALA A 45 10.29 -5.90 -3.24
CA ALA A 45 9.72 -6.51 -4.44
C ALA A 45 9.82 -8.04 -4.43
N GLN A 46 10.91 -8.61 -3.87
CA GLN A 46 11.12 -10.06 -3.78
C GLN A 46 10.40 -10.74 -2.59
N GLY A 47 9.44 -10.06 -1.96
CA GLY A 47 8.59 -10.71 -0.96
C GLY A 47 9.13 -10.69 0.47
N LYS A 48 10.17 -9.91 0.76
CA LYS A 48 10.65 -9.74 2.13
C LYS A 48 9.93 -8.61 2.83
N ILE A 49 9.81 -8.74 4.15
CA ILE A 49 9.19 -7.75 5.03
C ILE A 49 10.03 -7.60 6.30
N ARG A 50 10.03 -6.39 6.83
CA ARG A 50 10.74 -6.04 8.04
C ARG A 50 9.94 -5.03 8.85
N LYS A 51 9.97 -5.14 10.19
CA LYS A 51 9.37 -4.19 11.13
C LYS A 51 10.41 -3.74 12.15
N ASN A 52 10.53 -2.43 12.35
CA ASN A 52 11.35 -1.80 13.38
C ASN A 52 10.50 -0.90 14.26
N SER A 53 11.00 -0.51 15.44
CA SER A 53 10.46 0.65 16.16
C SER A 53 10.62 1.90 15.30
N LEU A 54 9.64 2.79 15.31
CA LEU A 54 9.75 4.08 14.63
C LEU A 54 10.84 4.96 15.26
N GLU A 55 11.10 4.81 16.57
CA GLU A 55 12.17 5.50 17.29
C GLU A 55 13.56 5.25 16.71
N ASP A 56 13.81 4.08 16.08
CA ASP A 56 15.10 3.79 15.42
C ASP A 56 15.43 4.82 14.33
N PHE A 57 14.45 5.63 13.91
CA PHE A 57 14.53 6.61 12.83
C PHE A 57 14.33 8.06 13.30
N SER A 58 14.16 8.35 14.60
CA SER A 58 13.97 9.71 15.13
C SER A 58 15.18 10.61 14.86
N SER A 59 16.39 10.12 15.09
CA SER A 59 17.61 10.88 14.85
C SER A 59 18.23 10.47 13.51
N ILE A 60 18.16 11.33 12.49
CA ILE A 60 18.69 11.07 11.15
C ILE A 60 19.86 12.00 10.87
N ASN A 61 20.99 11.44 10.46
CA ASN A 61 22.16 12.21 10.00
C ASN A 61 21.87 12.77 8.59
N THR A 62 22.56 13.84 8.20
CA THR A 62 22.45 14.42 6.85
C THR A 62 22.71 13.41 5.72
N SER A 63 23.55 12.39 5.96
CA SER A 63 23.83 11.29 5.03
C SER A 63 22.74 10.20 5.01
N GLY A 64 21.68 10.35 5.83
CA GLY A 64 20.62 9.35 5.98
C GLY A 64 21.02 8.14 6.82
N LYS A 65 20.09 7.20 6.95
CA LYS A 65 20.27 5.93 7.66
C LYS A 65 19.89 4.75 6.77
N ILE A 66 20.69 3.68 6.80
CA ILE A 66 20.29 2.41 6.19
C ILE A 66 19.11 1.84 6.97
N ALA A 67 17.97 1.64 6.32
CA ALA A 67 16.76 1.10 6.92
C ALA A 67 16.77 -0.43 6.96
N MET A 68 17.25 -1.08 5.90
CA MET A 68 17.43 -2.52 5.81
C MET A 68 18.47 -2.88 4.74
N LYS A 69 19.08 -4.06 4.85
CA LYS A 69 19.91 -4.62 3.80
C LYS A 69 19.02 -5.26 2.73
N LEU A 70 19.25 -4.95 1.48
CA LEU A 70 18.57 -5.57 0.33
C LEU A 70 19.39 -6.73 -0.25
N ASP A 71 18.73 -7.68 -0.90
CA ASP A 71 19.40 -8.64 -1.78
C ASP A 71 19.76 -7.98 -3.10
N ASN A 72 20.64 -8.64 -3.87
CA ASN A 72 20.96 -8.19 -5.22
C ASN A 72 19.68 -8.13 -6.07
N ASN A 73 19.49 -7.03 -6.79
CA ASN A 73 18.32 -6.77 -7.63
C ASN A 73 16.97 -6.70 -6.90
N ASP A 74 16.96 -6.58 -5.55
CA ASP A 74 15.74 -6.30 -4.81
C ASP A 74 15.59 -4.79 -4.57
N LYS A 75 14.36 -4.33 -4.37
CA LYS A 75 14.05 -2.92 -4.09
C LYS A 75 12.93 -2.80 -3.06
N ILE A 76 12.93 -1.71 -2.30
CA ILE A 76 11.80 -1.36 -1.43
C ILE A 76 10.64 -0.91 -2.31
N VAL A 77 9.47 -1.48 -2.08
CA VAL A 77 8.22 -1.15 -2.79
C VAL A 77 7.19 -0.47 -1.90
N GLY A 78 7.40 -0.51 -0.58
CA GLY A 78 6.50 0.15 0.35
C GLY A 78 7.13 0.33 1.72
N VAL A 79 6.83 1.48 2.33
CA VAL A 79 7.17 1.82 3.72
C VAL A 79 5.89 2.37 4.36
N LYS A 80 5.49 1.83 5.49
CA LYS A 80 4.28 2.28 6.21
C LYS A 80 4.51 2.26 7.72
N ILE A 81 3.91 3.21 8.42
CA ILE A 81 3.80 3.21 9.88
C ILE A 81 2.62 2.32 10.27
N CYS A 82 2.76 1.55 11.33
CA CYS A 82 1.69 0.71 11.86
C CYS A 82 1.74 0.61 13.39
N LYS A 83 0.64 0.09 13.95
CA LYS A 83 0.52 -0.36 15.33
C LYS A 83 0.41 -1.88 15.39
N ASP A 84 0.58 -2.46 16.57
CA ASP A 84 0.50 -3.92 16.75
C ASP A 84 -0.92 -4.49 16.59
N ASP A 85 -1.95 -3.68 16.79
CA ASP A 85 -3.36 -4.04 16.63
C ASP A 85 -3.86 -3.95 15.19
N GLN A 86 -3.00 -3.61 14.24
CA GLN A 86 -3.32 -3.52 12.82
C GLN A 86 -2.87 -4.74 12.03
N ASP A 87 -3.42 -4.92 10.84
CA ASP A 87 -3.05 -5.96 9.90
C ASP A 87 -2.24 -5.39 8.73
N ILE A 88 -1.36 -6.22 8.22
CA ILE A 88 -0.53 -5.94 7.04
C ILE A 88 -1.11 -6.70 5.85
N ILE A 89 -1.28 -6.01 4.71
CA ILE A 89 -1.59 -6.63 3.41
C ILE A 89 -0.44 -6.40 2.46
N LEU A 90 0.05 -7.47 1.84
CA LEU A 90 0.96 -7.43 0.70
C LEU A 90 0.20 -7.86 -0.54
N SER A 91 0.25 -7.05 -1.60
CA SER A 91 -0.34 -7.38 -2.90
C SER A 91 0.75 -7.56 -3.95
N THR A 92 0.56 -8.54 -4.84
CA THR A 92 1.57 -8.90 -5.85
C THR A 92 1.12 -8.46 -7.24
N LYS A 93 2.09 -8.30 -8.14
CA LYS A 93 1.91 -7.92 -9.54
C LYS A 93 0.94 -8.86 -10.27
N LEU A 94 1.02 -10.17 -9.99
CA LEU A 94 0.20 -11.19 -10.63
C LEU A 94 -1.16 -11.43 -9.91
N GLY A 95 -1.60 -10.52 -9.05
CA GLY A 95 -2.96 -10.52 -8.51
C GLY A 95 -3.16 -11.31 -7.22
N LYS A 96 -2.11 -11.81 -6.58
CA LYS A 96 -2.21 -12.43 -5.26
C LYS A 96 -2.07 -11.41 -4.15
N CYS A 97 -2.58 -11.75 -2.98
CA CYS A 97 -2.37 -10.98 -1.76
C CYS A 97 -2.30 -11.88 -0.54
N ILE A 98 -1.67 -11.38 0.52
CA ILE A 98 -1.64 -12.02 1.82
C ILE A 98 -1.93 -10.99 2.90
N ARG A 99 -2.79 -11.35 3.87
CA ARG A 99 -3.10 -10.54 5.06
C ARG A 99 -2.67 -11.27 6.31
N PHE A 100 -1.98 -10.58 7.21
CA PHE A 100 -1.55 -11.10 8.50
C PHE A 100 -1.44 -10.00 9.55
N GLU A 101 -1.56 -10.38 10.83
CA GLU A 101 -1.50 -9.45 11.96
C GLU A 101 -0.08 -8.85 12.11
N SER A 102 0.02 -7.53 12.27
CA SER A 102 1.28 -6.83 12.49
C SER A 102 2.05 -7.37 13.69
N LYS A 103 1.37 -7.71 14.78
CA LYS A 103 1.99 -8.26 16.00
C LYS A 103 2.72 -9.59 15.79
N LYS A 104 2.37 -10.37 14.74
CA LYS A 104 3.06 -11.61 14.37
C LYS A 104 4.37 -11.36 13.63
N LEU A 105 4.65 -10.12 13.26
CA LEU A 105 5.92 -9.72 12.68
C LEU A 105 6.83 -9.20 13.80
N ARG A 106 7.94 -9.89 14.02
CA ARG A 106 8.92 -9.48 15.05
C ARG A 106 9.46 -8.08 14.79
N VAL A 107 9.66 -7.30 15.82
CA VAL A 107 10.39 -6.04 15.75
C VAL A 107 11.89 -6.34 15.73
N PHE A 108 12.59 -5.84 14.73
CA PHE A 108 14.04 -5.98 14.62
C PHE A 108 14.72 -4.87 15.43
N LYS A 109 15.71 -5.24 16.25
CA LYS A 109 16.48 -4.27 17.04
C LYS A 109 17.52 -3.50 16.22
N GLY A 110 18.03 -4.08 15.15
CA GLY A 110 19.03 -3.43 14.30
C GLY A 110 18.48 -3.17 12.88
N ARG A 111 19.23 -2.47 12.03
CA ARG A 111 18.81 -2.08 10.66
C ARG A 111 19.60 -2.77 9.55
N SER A 112 20.63 -3.57 9.88
CA SER A 112 21.58 -4.16 8.92
C SER A 112 21.15 -5.51 8.32
N SER A 113 19.98 -6.06 8.66
CA SER A 113 19.52 -7.35 8.15
C SER A 113 18.48 -7.20 7.03
N LYS A 114 18.30 -8.28 6.24
CA LYS A 114 17.45 -8.31 5.04
C LYS A 114 15.94 -8.46 5.31
N GLY A 115 15.51 -8.56 6.55
CA GLY A 115 14.11 -8.90 6.88
C GLY A 115 13.80 -10.39 6.73
N ILE A 116 12.52 -10.73 6.70
CA ILE A 116 12.02 -12.11 6.66
C ILE A 116 10.98 -12.26 5.55
N LYS A 117 10.65 -13.49 5.19
CA LYS A 117 9.66 -13.79 4.16
C LYS A 117 8.27 -13.29 4.56
N GLY A 118 7.69 -12.40 3.77
CA GLY A 118 6.32 -11.89 3.91
C GLY A 118 5.31 -12.76 3.17
N ILE A 119 5.63 -13.10 1.92
CA ILE A 119 4.83 -13.93 1.02
C ILE A 119 5.73 -14.84 0.18
N VAL A 120 5.22 -15.99 -0.26
CA VAL A 120 5.84 -16.82 -1.30
C VAL A 120 5.33 -16.35 -2.64
N LEU A 121 6.23 -15.84 -3.48
CA LEU A 121 5.94 -15.37 -4.83
C LEU A 121 5.93 -16.53 -5.83
N SER A 122 5.08 -16.43 -6.85
CA SER A 122 5.15 -17.26 -8.05
C SER A 122 6.32 -16.84 -8.94
N PRO A 123 6.79 -17.66 -9.89
CA PRO A 123 7.78 -17.22 -10.88
C PRO A 123 7.34 -15.93 -11.56
N ASN A 124 8.25 -14.99 -11.75
CA ASN A 124 8.05 -13.68 -12.38
C ASN A 124 7.05 -12.75 -11.64
N ASP A 125 6.63 -13.10 -10.39
CA ASP A 125 5.80 -12.27 -9.55
C ASP A 125 6.66 -11.39 -8.64
N GLN A 126 6.10 -10.27 -8.21
CA GLN A 126 6.73 -9.36 -7.26
C GLN A 126 5.69 -8.66 -6.40
N ILE A 127 6.06 -8.21 -5.20
CA ILE A 127 5.21 -7.30 -4.43
C ILE A 127 5.16 -5.95 -5.15
N VAL A 128 3.98 -5.38 -5.24
CA VAL A 128 3.73 -4.03 -5.78
C VAL A 128 3.13 -3.10 -4.74
N SER A 129 2.57 -3.63 -3.65
CA SER A 129 1.94 -2.80 -2.62
C SER A 129 2.09 -3.40 -1.22
N LEU A 130 2.33 -2.50 -0.25
CA LEU A 130 2.24 -2.71 1.19
C LEU A 130 1.15 -1.81 1.74
N SER A 131 0.16 -2.40 2.41
CA SER A 131 -0.95 -1.67 3.04
C SER A 131 -1.10 -2.06 4.51
N ILE A 132 -1.53 -1.10 5.32
CA ILE A 132 -1.88 -1.28 6.71
C ILE A 132 -3.39 -1.07 6.85
N ILE A 133 -4.07 -1.97 7.54
CA ILE A 133 -5.50 -1.87 7.82
C ILE A 133 -5.79 -2.17 9.28
N ASP A 134 -6.82 -1.52 9.82
CA ASP A 134 -7.26 -1.76 11.19
C ASP A 134 -7.85 -3.16 11.33
N ASN A 135 -7.65 -3.76 12.48
CA ASN A 135 -8.18 -5.08 12.79
C ASN A 135 -9.56 -4.96 13.45
N ASP A 136 -10.62 -5.32 12.73
CA ASP A 136 -12.01 -5.21 13.19
C ASP A 136 -12.42 -6.23 14.26
N LYS A 137 -11.47 -6.83 15.00
CA LYS A 137 -11.80 -7.83 16.05
C LYS A 137 -12.72 -7.30 17.14
N SER A 138 -12.81 -5.99 17.34
CA SER A 138 -13.67 -5.35 18.36
C SER A 138 -15.17 -5.30 18.00
N LYS A 139 -15.56 -5.63 16.77
CA LYS A 139 -16.94 -5.46 16.26
C LYS A 139 -17.78 -6.73 16.24
N LYS A 140 -17.38 -7.82 16.88
CA LYS A 140 -18.05 -9.14 16.75
C LYS A 140 -19.18 -9.44 17.73
N ASN A 141 -19.60 -8.56 18.62
CA ASN A 141 -20.69 -8.88 19.57
C ASN A 141 -21.79 -7.81 19.58
N GLY A 142 -22.92 -8.09 18.99
CA GLY A 142 -24.19 -7.39 19.17
C GLY A 142 -25.09 -7.43 17.92
N LYS A 143 -26.39 -7.68 18.10
CA LYS A 143 -27.42 -7.39 17.10
C LYS A 143 -27.48 -5.86 16.93
N LYS A 144 -27.12 -5.37 15.75
CA LYS A 144 -27.05 -3.94 15.45
C LYS A 144 -28.38 -3.44 14.91
N SER A 145 -28.79 -2.24 15.33
CA SER A 145 -29.95 -1.53 14.78
C SER A 145 -29.75 -1.20 13.30
N LYS A 146 -30.85 -0.90 12.57
CA LYS A 146 -30.78 -0.52 11.14
C LYS A 146 -29.92 0.73 10.91
N ASP A 147 -29.96 1.68 11.84
CA ASP A 147 -29.20 2.93 11.75
C ASP A 147 -27.71 2.70 11.96
N GLU A 148 -27.32 1.85 12.94
CA GLU A 148 -25.94 1.40 13.13
C GLU A 148 -25.41 0.62 11.92
N GLN A 149 -26.27 -0.12 11.19
CA GLN A 149 -25.87 -0.81 9.96
C GLN A 149 -25.61 0.15 8.79
N SER A 150 -26.34 1.27 8.70
CA SER A 150 -26.11 2.29 7.66
C SER A 150 -24.80 3.07 7.91
N GLU A 151 -24.55 3.44 9.16
CA GLU A 151 -23.28 4.09 9.54
C GLU A 151 -22.07 3.18 9.35
N LEU A 152 -22.22 1.88 9.58
CA LEU A 152 -21.16 0.90 9.37
C LEU A 152 -20.85 0.68 7.89
N LYS A 153 -21.88 0.72 7.01
CA LYS A 153 -21.68 0.69 5.55
C LYS A 153 -20.92 1.92 5.07
N ALA A 154 -21.23 3.10 5.61
CA ALA A 154 -20.51 4.34 5.29
C ALA A 154 -19.03 4.32 5.75
N LYS A 155 -18.72 3.50 6.76
CA LYS A 155 -17.37 3.30 7.31
C LYS A 155 -16.71 2.00 6.83
N GLU A 156 -17.31 1.30 5.84
CA GLU A 156 -16.71 0.08 5.30
C GLU A 156 -15.41 0.39 4.56
N LYS A 157 -14.35 -0.31 4.95
CA LYS A 157 -13.05 -0.21 4.31
C LYS A 157 -12.95 -1.24 3.17
N PHE A 158 -12.51 -0.78 2.02
CA PHE A 158 -12.26 -1.61 0.85
C PHE A 158 -10.78 -1.67 0.53
N ILE A 159 -10.39 -2.72 -0.17
CA ILE A 159 -9.09 -2.78 -0.86
C ILE A 159 -9.37 -2.50 -2.34
N LEU A 160 -8.91 -1.34 -2.80
CA LEU A 160 -8.90 -0.98 -4.20
C LEU A 160 -7.73 -1.66 -4.89
N SER A 161 -7.98 -2.25 -6.04
CA SER A 161 -6.93 -2.80 -6.92
C SER A 161 -7.09 -2.20 -8.30
N ILE A 162 -6.00 -1.64 -8.84
CA ILE A 162 -5.96 -1.03 -10.17
C ILE A 162 -4.85 -1.71 -10.98
N THR A 163 -5.14 -2.00 -12.25
CA THR A 163 -4.22 -2.69 -13.14
C THR A 163 -3.66 -1.76 -14.21
N GLU A 164 -2.55 -2.15 -14.80
CA GLU A 164 -1.82 -1.36 -15.82
C GLU A 164 -2.67 -1.03 -17.06
N ASN A 165 -3.70 -1.83 -17.37
CA ASN A 165 -4.60 -1.59 -18.51
C ASN A 165 -5.85 -0.76 -18.15
N GLY A 166 -5.87 -0.12 -16.96
CA GLY A 166 -6.93 0.79 -16.52
C GLY A 166 -8.20 0.08 -16.03
N PHE A 167 -8.12 -1.19 -15.67
CA PHE A 167 -9.18 -1.92 -14.99
C PHE A 167 -8.94 -1.91 -13.49
N GLY A 168 -10.00 -2.14 -12.73
CA GLY A 168 -9.90 -2.27 -11.29
C GLY A 168 -11.24 -2.54 -10.64
N LYS A 169 -11.20 -2.65 -9.33
CA LYS A 169 -12.35 -2.87 -8.46
C LYS A 169 -12.01 -2.50 -7.04
N LYS A 170 -13.03 -2.26 -6.22
CA LYS A 170 -12.90 -2.27 -4.76
C LYS A 170 -13.55 -3.54 -4.20
N THR A 171 -12.90 -4.17 -3.24
CA THR A 171 -13.35 -5.40 -2.60
C THR A 171 -13.36 -5.18 -1.09
N SER A 172 -14.44 -5.58 -0.39
CA SER A 172 -14.50 -5.46 1.07
C SER A 172 -13.25 -6.08 1.72
N HIS A 173 -12.62 -5.35 2.64
CA HIS A 173 -11.44 -5.84 3.35
C HIS A 173 -11.72 -7.13 4.14
N THR A 174 -12.99 -7.41 4.47
CA THR A 174 -13.42 -8.62 5.19
C THR A 174 -13.27 -9.89 4.35
N GLU A 175 -13.26 -9.79 3.03
CA GLU A 175 -13.01 -10.92 2.14
C GLU A 175 -11.55 -11.41 2.19
N TYR A 176 -10.63 -10.60 2.71
CA TYR A 176 -9.22 -10.95 2.82
C TYR A 176 -8.96 -11.60 4.18
N ARG A 177 -9.02 -12.94 4.23
CA ARG A 177 -8.80 -13.70 5.46
C ARG A 177 -7.42 -13.41 6.07
N VAL A 178 -7.36 -13.28 7.39
CA VAL A 178 -6.11 -13.19 8.12
C VAL A 178 -5.44 -14.57 8.17
N THR A 179 -4.16 -14.63 7.78
CA THR A 179 -3.35 -15.85 7.75
C THR A 179 -2.03 -15.65 8.48
N ASN A 180 -1.15 -16.64 8.44
CA ASN A 180 0.24 -16.44 8.82
C ASN A 180 1.02 -15.87 7.63
N ARG A 181 2.06 -15.02 7.93
CA ARG A 181 2.98 -14.52 6.91
C ARG A 181 3.75 -15.67 6.23
N GLY A 182 4.32 -15.41 5.07
CA GLY A 182 5.19 -16.35 4.36
C GLY A 182 4.45 -17.49 3.65
N GLY A 183 3.10 -17.44 3.57
CA GLY A 183 2.30 -18.33 2.74
C GLY A 183 2.22 -17.88 1.28
N LYS A 184 1.54 -18.69 0.43
CA LYS A 184 1.32 -18.39 -1.01
C LYS A 184 0.30 -17.28 -1.26
N GLY A 185 -0.40 -16.80 -0.20
CA GLY A 185 -1.48 -15.84 -0.33
C GLY A 185 -2.74 -16.40 -0.97
N ILE A 186 -3.66 -15.51 -1.29
CA ILE A 186 -4.95 -15.78 -1.95
C ILE A 186 -5.07 -14.88 -3.18
N ILE A 187 -6.01 -15.19 -4.08
CA ILE A 187 -6.33 -14.31 -5.21
C ILE A 187 -7.01 -13.05 -4.68
N GLY A 188 -6.47 -11.88 -5.00
CA GLY A 188 -7.07 -10.56 -4.75
C GLY A 188 -7.82 -10.04 -5.97
N ILE A 189 -7.24 -10.25 -7.16
CA ILE A 189 -7.83 -9.96 -8.48
C ILE A 189 -7.34 -11.00 -9.48
N ILE A 190 -8.17 -11.37 -10.44
CA ILE A 190 -7.76 -12.26 -11.54
C ILE A 190 -7.09 -11.42 -12.63
N ASN A 191 -5.81 -11.68 -12.90
CA ASN A 191 -5.11 -11.08 -14.03
C ASN A 191 -5.40 -11.84 -15.33
N SER A 192 -5.44 -11.11 -16.43
CA SER A 192 -5.60 -11.62 -17.78
C SER A 192 -4.94 -10.66 -18.79
N PRO A 193 -4.75 -11.02 -20.04
CA PRO A 193 -4.29 -10.08 -21.06
C PRO A 193 -5.15 -8.83 -21.18
N ARG A 194 -6.45 -8.92 -20.85
CA ARG A 194 -7.41 -7.82 -20.89
C ARG A 194 -7.07 -6.74 -19.87
N ASN A 195 -6.89 -7.11 -18.60
CA ASN A 195 -6.68 -6.14 -17.53
C ASN A 195 -5.20 -5.91 -17.17
N GLY A 196 -4.31 -6.82 -17.53
CA GLY A 196 -2.88 -6.71 -17.25
C GLY A 196 -2.51 -6.96 -15.81
N ASN A 197 -1.32 -6.53 -15.42
CA ASN A 197 -0.79 -6.70 -14.07
C ASN A 197 -1.34 -5.65 -13.11
N ILE A 198 -1.29 -5.92 -11.80
CA ILE A 198 -1.60 -4.89 -10.80
C ILE A 198 -0.52 -3.79 -10.85
N SER A 199 -0.98 -2.54 -10.95
CA SER A 199 -0.18 -1.33 -10.79
C SER A 199 -0.20 -0.86 -9.34
N SER A 200 -1.41 -0.75 -8.73
CA SER A 200 -1.58 -0.25 -7.36
C SER A 200 -2.66 -1.02 -6.61
N SER A 201 -2.48 -1.19 -5.30
CA SER A 201 -3.51 -1.78 -4.42
C SER A 201 -3.37 -1.19 -3.02
N PHE A 202 -4.43 -0.55 -2.50
CA PHE A 202 -4.41 0.15 -1.21
C PHE A 202 -5.83 0.26 -0.61
N PRO A 203 -5.92 0.49 0.72
CA PRO A 203 -7.20 0.64 1.40
C PRO A 203 -7.85 1.98 1.09
N VAL A 204 -9.18 1.95 0.89
CA VAL A 204 -10.01 3.12 0.62
C VAL A 204 -11.37 3.00 1.31
N TYR A 205 -12.05 4.15 1.46
CA TYR A 205 -13.45 4.28 1.82
C TYR A 205 -14.26 4.82 0.62
N ASP A 206 -15.56 4.65 0.63
CA ASP A 206 -16.43 5.16 -0.46
C ASP A 206 -16.37 6.69 -0.63
N GLY A 207 -16.11 7.42 0.45
CA GLY A 207 -15.96 8.89 0.42
C GLY A 207 -14.62 9.37 -0.13
N ASP A 208 -13.65 8.48 -0.32
CA ASP A 208 -12.31 8.85 -0.78
C ASP A 208 -12.30 9.20 -2.28
N GLU A 209 -11.26 9.92 -2.67
CA GLU A 209 -10.89 10.17 -4.05
C GLU A 209 -9.47 9.69 -4.32
N ILE A 210 -9.19 9.33 -5.55
CA ILE A 210 -7.89 8.85 -5.98
C ILE A 210 -7.38 9.61 -7.20
N LEU A 211 -6.05 9.70 -7.32
CA LEU A 211 -5.36 10.11 -8.53
C LEU A 211 -4.79 8.88 -9.22
N ILE A 212 -5.04 8.73 -10.50
CA ILE A 212 -4.46 7.69 -11.35
C ILE A 212 -3.52 8.36 -12.34
N SER A 213 -2.26 7.94 -12.36
CA SER A 213 -1.23 8.48 -13.26
C SER A 213 -0.86 7.46 -14.34
N THR A 214 -0.59 7.94 -15.54
CA THR A 214 -0.20 7.10 -16.67
C THR A 214 1.24 7.39 -17.14
N ASN A 215 1.83 6.43 -17.86
CA ASN A 215 3.17 6.57 -18.46
C ASN A 215 3.26 7.67 -19.53
N LYS A 216 2.13 8.24 -19.96
CA LYS A 216 2.08 9.40 -20.87
C LYS A 216 1.87 10.73 -20.14
N GLY A 217 2.01 10.77 -18.81
CA GLY A 217 1.88 11.97 -17.99
C GLY A 217 0.43 12.44 -17.77
N ARG A 218 -0.57 11.64 -18.14
CA ARG A 218 -1.97 11.96 -17.86
C ARG A 218 -2.27 11.60 -16.40
N VAL A 219 -2.93 12.51 -15.70
CA VAL A 219 -3.41 12.32 -14.32
C VAL A 219 -4.94 12.48 -14.31
N ILE A 220 -5.63 11.55 -13.67
CA ILE A 220 -7.09 11.49 -13.62
C ILE A 220 -7.52 11.35 -12.17
N ARG A 221 -8.45 12.20 -11.74
CA ARG A 221 -9.12 12.12 -10.43
C ARG A 221 -10.40 11.29 -10.56
N VAL A 222 -10.60 10.34 -9.66
CA VAL A 222 -11.75 9.43 -9.67
C VAL A 222 -12.29 9.30 -8.24
N ALA A 223 -13.60 9.45 -8.07
CA ALA A 223 -14.26 9.19 -6.80
C ALA A 223 -14.40 7.68 -6.56
N VAL A 224 -13.98 7.19 -5.40
CA VAL A 224 -13.99 5.75 -5.07
C VAL A 224 -15.40 5.16 -5.12
N LYS A 225 -16.44 5.94 -4.77
CA LYS A 225 -17.83 5.51 -4.84
C LYS A 225 -18.29 5.07 -6.24
N GLU A 226 -17.68 5.61 -7.29
CA GLU A 226 -17.99 5.27 -8.69
C GLU A 226 -17.35 3.94 -9.12
N ILE A 227 -16.36 3.45 -8.36
CA ILE A 227 -15.68 2.20 -8.66
C ILE A 227 -16.54 1.04 -8.16
N ARG A 228 -16.79 0.06 -9.04
CA ARG A 228 -17.62 -1.11 -8.71
C ARG A 228 -17.02 -1.91 -7.56
N THR A 229 -17.85 -2.21 -6.56
CA THR A 229 -17.58 -3.24 -5.56
C THR A 229 -17.73 -4.63 -6.18
N ALA A 230 -16.73 -5.48 -6.05
CA ALA A 230 -16.72 -6.83 -6.59
C ALA A 230 -15.87 -7.77 -5.72
N GLY A 231 -16.22 -9.04 -5.71
CA GLY A 231 -15.49 -10.07 -4.98
C GLY A 231 -14.04 -10.24 -5.47
N ARG A 232 -13.19 -10.82 -4.63
CA ARG A 232 -11.76 -11.03 -4.93
C ARG A 232 -11.53 -11.78 -6.24
N ASN A 233 -12.35 -12.79 -6.53
CA ASN A 233 -12.17 -13.72 -7.65
C ASN A 233 -12.76 -13.16 -8.95
N THR A 234 -12.50 -11.91 -9.27
CA THR A 234 -12.97 -11.21 -10.47
C THR A 234 -11.84 -10.40 -11.12
N GLN A 235 -12.01 -10.05 -12.40
CA GLN A 235 -11.05 -9.25 -13.18
C GLN A 235 -11.20 -7.73 -12.98
N GLY A 236 -12.24 -7.30 -12.26
CA GLY A 236 -12.61 -5.89 -12.18
C GLY A 236 -13.30 -5.36 -13.45
N VAL A 237 -13.57 -4.05 -13.43
CA VAL A 237 -14.18 -3.31 -14.52
C VAL A 237 -13.21 -2.23 -15.02
N ARG A 238 -13.51 -1.66 -16.19
CA ARG A 238 -12.71 -0.54 -16.71
C ARG A 238 -13.02 0.71 -15.88
N ILE A 239 -11.98 1.26 -15.22
CA ILE A 239 -12.04 2.52 -14.47
C ILE A 239 -11.71 3.69 -15.40
N ILE A 240 -10.65 3.53 -16.22
CA ILE A 240 -10.26 4.55 -17.20
C ILE A 240 -10.08 3.95 -18.58
N LYS A 241 -10.33 4.74 -19.61
CA LYS A 241 -10.04 4.39 -21.00
C LYS A 241 -8.63 4.88 -21.34
N LEU A 242 -7.76 3.96 -21.67
CA LEU A 242 -6.40 4.23 -22.13
C LEU A 242 -6.34 4.19 -23.66
N THR A 243 -5.38 4.89 -24.27
CA THR A 243 -5.21 5.00 -25.72
C THR A 243 -3.87 4.43 -26.16
N GLY A 244 -3.88 3.57 -27.16
CA GLY A 244 -2.67 2.94 -27.70
C GLY A 244 -1.89 2.17 -26.61
N GLU A 245 -0.61 2.47 -26.47
CA GLU A 245 0.29 1.83 -25.49
C GLU A 245 0.29 2.49 -24.11
N GLU A 246 -0.69 3.34 -23.83
CA GLU A 246 -0.80 3.99 -22.54
C GLU A 246 -1.08 2.98 -21.43
N LYS A 247 -0.38 3.12 -20.29
CA LYS A 247 -0.49 2.25 -19.12
C LYS A 247 -0.63 3.07 -17.84
N VAL A 248 -1.39 2.57 -16.88
CA VAL A 248 -1.38 3.09 -15.52
C VAL A 248 -0.05 2.71 -14.87
N VAL A 249 0.64 3.71 -14.29
CA VAL A 249 1.91 3.51 -13.58
C VAL A 249 1.76 3.62 -12.07
N SER A 250 0.83 4.45 -11.60
CA SER A 250 0.49 4.55 -10.17
C SER A 250 -0.95 4.99 -9.96
N ALA A 251 -1.48 4.69 -8.80
CA ALA A 251 -2.67 5.32 -8.26
C ALA A 251 -2.47 5.53 -6.76
N ASP A 252 -2.92 6.67 -6.27
CA ASP A 252 -2.76 7.07 -4.88
C ASP A 252 -4.05 7.73 -4.38
N LYS A 253 -4.31 7.58 -3.08
CA LYS A 253 -5.42 8.25 -2.41
C LYS A 253 -5.09 9.74 -2.25
N ILE A 254 -6.08 10.60 -2.45
CA ILE A 254 -5.99 12.03 -2.11
C ILE A 254 -6.31 12.16 -0.62
N ASP A 255 -5.40 12.76 0.13
CA ASP A 255 -5.68 13.12 1.53
C ASP A 255 -6.43 14.46 1.57
N ASP A 256 -7.61 14.48 2.20
CA ASP A 256 -8.48 15.66 2.31
C ASP A 256 -7.84 16.86 3.03
N ASN A 257 -6.72 16.62 3.73
CA ASN A 257 -5.93 17.67 4.40
C ASN A 257 -4.99 18.44 3.44
N LEU A 258 -5.00 18.15 2.14
CA LEU A 258 -4.12 18.77 1.13
C LEU A 258 -4.88 19.69 0.16
N VAL A 259 -6.17 19.93 0.37
CA VAL A 259 -7.00 20.83 -0.45
C VAL A 259 -7.42 22.07 0.34
#